data_106b28bf9496614517e2d5281eba9bf3
#
_entry.id   106b28bf9496614517e2d5281eba9bf3
#
_cell.length_a   1.000
_cell.length_b   1.000
_cell.length_c   1.000
_cell.angle_alpha   90.00
_cell.angle_beta   90.00
_cell.angle_gamma   90.00
#
_symmetry.space_group_name_H-M   'P 1'
#
loop_
_entity.id
_entity.type
_entity.pdbx_description
1 polymer ?
#
loop_
_entity_poly.entity_id
_entity_poly.type
_entity_poly.pdbx_seq_one_letter_code
_entity_poly.pdbx_strand_id
1 'polypeptide(L)'
;MTVSGQCRPQFDELRTTFERNIASGEELGASIVIDIDGEIVVDLWGGYCDSERTRPWEKDTITNVWSCTKTVTSLAVLMLVDRGLLDVRAPVAAYWPEFAANGKEHIELRHLLSHTSGVSGWEAPFGLGDLYDWEPASSHLAAQAPWWEPGTASGYHAQNFGQLLGEVVRRVTGKTLAQFVTEEIAGPLGADFQIGAREADWPRIADVVAPPPLPFELNALPQDNLLRRTLGTPPLDADAANTAPWRRADLGAYNGHGNARSLARIMSAIPRGGTVDDITLLSPATIELIFQEQSNGPDLVLGVPLRFGIGYGLPHKRLVPYIPDERICFWGGWGGSMVVMDLDRRMTITYAMNKMGAGLIGSPRSEAYLRTVYQVSNA
;
A
#
# COMPACT_ATOMS: atom_id res chain seq x y z
N MET A 1 12.30 2.72 27.63
CA MET A 1 11.79 1.65 26.78
C MET A 1 12.85 1.27 25.77
N THR A 2 13.09 0.01 25.55
CA THR A 2 14.18 -0.47 24.68
C THR A 2 13.64 -0.75 23.28
N VAL A 3 14.28 -0.20 22.27
CA VAL A 3 14.16 -0.69 20.90
C VAL A 3 14.90 -2.02 20.80
N SER A 4 14.26 -3.01 20.23
CA SER A 4 14.78 -4.36 20.04
C SER A 4 15.21 -4.57 18.59
N GLY A 5 15.99 -5.62 18.35
CA GLY A 5 16.39 -6.02 17.00
C GLY A 5 17.85 -5.74 16.68
N GLN A 6 18.19 -5.88 15.40
CA GLN A 6 19.56 -5.74 14.89
C GLN A 6 19.69 -4.55 13.96
N CYS A 7 20.88 -3.94 13.95
CA CYS A 7 21.21 -2.83 13.08
C CYS A 7 22.72 -2.88 12.81
N ARG A 8 23.12 -2.87 11.54
CA ARG A 8 24.54 -2.76 11.19
C ARG A 8 25.07 -1.39 11.61
N PRO A 9 26.36 -1.28 12.04
CA PRO A 9 26.92 -0.04 12.57
C PRO A 9 26.75 1.18 11.65
N GLN A 10 26.79 0.98 10.34
CA GLN A 10 26.57 2.08 9.38
C GLN A 10 25.19 2.72 9.49
N PHE A 11 24.20 2.04 10.06
CA PHE A 11 22.83 2.54 10.29
C PHE A 11 22.56 2.95 11.75
N ASP A 12 23.59 3.13 12.60
CA ASP A 12 23.40 3.50 14.01
C ASP A 12 22.65 4.82 14.20
N GLU A 13 22.78 5.76 13.26
CA GLU A 13 21.99 7.01 13.28
C GLU A 13 20.49 6.75 13.09
N LEU A 14 20.13 5.78 12.23
CA LEU A 14 18.75 5.35 12.07
C LEU A 14 18.21 4.74 13.37
N ARG A 15 18.96 3.84 14.02
CA ARG A 15 18.61 3.28 15.33
C ARG A 15 18.41 4.40 16.35
N THR A 16 19.34 5.33 16.46
CA THR A 16 19.27 6.46 17.39
C THR A 16 18.03 7.32 17.16
N THR A 17 17.70 7.58 15.90
CA THR A 17 16.49 8.37 15.54
C THR A 17 15.23 7.59 15.90
N PHE A 18 15.18 6.28 15.64
CA PHE A 18 14.03 5.44 15.98
C PHE A 18 13.85 5.35 17.51
N GLU A 19 14.91 5.15 18.28
CA GLU A 19 14.90 5.14 19.74
C GLU A 19 14.41 6.47 20.32
N ARG A 20 14.87 7.60 19.77
CA ARG A 20 14.43 8.94 20.18
C ARG A 20 12.93 9.13 19.92
N ASN A 21 12.42 8.70 18.77
CA ASN A 21 11.00 8.86 18.43
C ASN A 21 10.11 7.99 19.32
N ILE A 22 10.53 6.78 19.69
CA ILE A 22 9.84 5.94 20.67
C ILE A 22 9.87 6.59 22.07
N ALA A 23 11.04 7.10 22.51
CA ALA A 23 11.20 7.69 23.82
C ALA A 23 10.41 8.99 23.99
N SER A 24 10.32 9.82 22.95
CA SER A 24 9.55 11.06 22.96
C SER A 24 8.04 10.85 22.83
N GLY A 25 7.60 9.64 22.39
CA GLY A 25 6.19 9.37 22.07
C GLY A 25 5.77 9.92 20.71
N GLU A 26 6.69 10.38 19.89
CA GLU A 26 6.44 10.67 18.47
C GLU A 26 6.01 9.38 17.75
N GLU A 27 6.72 8.27 17.98
CA GLU A 27 6.23 6.93 17.74
C GLU A 27 5.52 6.37 18.98
N LEU A 28 4.39 5.68 18.78
CA LEU A 28 3.79 4.86 19.84
C LEU A 28 4.35 3.45 19.77
N GLY A 29 4.21 2.80 18.64
CA GLY A 29 4.79 1.52 18.31
C GLY A 29 5.08 1.44 16.81
N ALA A 30 6.22 0.85 16.47
CA ALA A 30 6.65 0.75 15.07
C ALA A 30 7.67 -0.37 14.84
N SER A 31 7.85 -0.69 13.57
CA SER A 31 8.96 -1.52 13.08
C SER A 31 9.54 -0.93 11.80
N ILE A 32 10.85 -1.10 11.60
CA ILE A 32 11.56 -0.70 10.38
C ILE A 32 12.54 -1.81 9.98
N VAL A 33 12.55 -2.13 8.69
CA VAL A 33 13.44 -3.14 8.12
C VAL A 33 14.11 -2.59 6.86
N ILE A 34 15.40 -2.89 6.73
CA ILE A 34 16.17 -2.67 5.50
C ILE A 34 16.76 -4.00 5.07
N ASP A 35 16.41 -4.42 3.87
CA ASP A 35 17.00 -5.55 3.17
C ASP A 35 17.89 -5.02 2.05
N ILE A 36 19.14 -5.50 1.96
CA ILE A 36 20.04 -5.21 0.85
C ILE A 36 20.47 -6.55 0.25
N ASP A 37 20.06 -6.78 -0.98
CA ASP A 37 20.38 -7.99 -1.75
C ASP A 37 20.04 -9.32 -1.01
N GLY A 38 18.96 -9.29 -0.22
CA GLY A 38 18.46 -10.43 0.56
C GLY A 38 19.07 -10.55 1.95
N GLU A 39 19.95 -9.64 2.34
CA GLU A 39 20.47 -9.56 3.69
C GLU A 39 19.74 -8.47 4.50
N ILE A 40 19.15 -8.86 5.63
CA ILE A 40 18.54 -7.92 6.55
C ILE A 40 19.63 -7.18 7.32
N VAL A 41 19.88 -5.94 6.95
CA VAL A 41 20.91 -5.08 7.57
C VAL A 41 20.36 -4.23 8.72
N VAL A 42 19.05 -3.99 8.72
CA VAL A 42 18.31 -3.36 9.82
C VAL A 42 17.01 -4.13 10.03
N ASP A 43 16.71 -4.47 11.27
CA ASP A 43 15.45 -5.05 11.72
C ASP A 43 15.18 -4.56 13.15
N LEU A 44 14.46 -3.45 13.27
CA LEU A 44 14.16 -2.78 14.52
C LEU A 44 12.66 -2.74 14.78
N TRP A 45 12.29 -2.92 16.04
CA TRP A 45 10.92 -2.73 16.52
C TRP A 45 10.92 -2.25 17.96
N GLY A 46 9.83 -1.59 18.37
CA GLY A 46 9.68 -1.13 19.74
C GLY A 46 8.44 -0.28 19.94
N GLY A 47 8.23 0.14 21.16
CA GLY A 47 7.08 0.90 21.57
C GLY A 47 5.94 0.05 22.08
N TYR A 48 4.69 0.48 21.84
CA TYR A 48 3.49 -0.14 22.37
C TYR A 48 2.45 -0.37 21.29
N CYS A 49 1.60 -1.39 21.51
CA CYS A 49 0.49 -1.75 20.64
C CYS A 49 -0.77 -0.91 20.89
N ASP A 50 -0.86 -0.16 22.00
CA ASP A 50 -2.03 0.60 22.42
C ASP A 50 -1.64 1.95 23.03
N SER A 51 -2.58 2.91 23.00
CA SER A 51 -2.39 4.27 23.52
C SER A 51 -2.16 4.31 25.03
N GLU A 52 -2.71 3.34 25.77
CA GLU A 52 -2.54 3.18 27.21
C GLU A 52 -1.16 2.66 27.59
N ARG A 53 -0.37 2.20 26.59
CA ARG A 53 0.98 1.65 26.76
C ARG A 53 1.01 0.42 27.68
N THR A 54 -0.01 -0.43 27.55
CA THR A 54 -0.16 -1.65 28.36
C THR A 54 0.41 -2.90 27.67
N ARG A 55 0.39 -2.92 26.32
CA ARG A 55 0.89 -4.02 25.51
C ARG A 55 2.15 -3.58 24.77
N PRO A 56 3.33 -4.16 25.06
CA PRO A 56 4.55 -3.85 24.32
C PRO A 56 4.45 -4.29 22.86
N TRP A 57 5.16 -3.59 21.96
CA TRP A 57 5.33 -4.01 20.58
C TRP A 57 6.41 -5.08 20.52
N GLU A 58 6.04 -6.29 20.18
CA GLU A 58 6.91 -7.44 20.08
C GLU A 58 7.36 -7.71 18.64
N LYS A 59 8.27 -8.67 18.45
CA LYS A 59 8.83 -9.02 17.15
C LYS A 59 7.77 -9.45 16.14
N ASP A 60 6.73 -10.15 16.58
CA ASP A 60 5.63 -10.70 15.81
C ASP A 60 4.35 -9.83 15.85
N THR A 61 4.44 -8.64 16.45
CA THR A 61 3.34 -7.66 16.36
C THR A 61 3.11 -7.29 14.90
N ILE A 62 1.84 -7.29 14.51
CA ILE A 62 1.37 -6.81 13.20
C ILE A 62 0.44 -5.61 13.41
N THR A 63 0.29 -4.80 12.39
CA THR A 63 -0.62 -3.64 12.39
C THR A 63 -1.27 -3.48 11.02
N ASN A 64 -2.34 -2.71 10.95
CA ASN A 64 -2.91 -2.29 9.67
C ASN A 64 -1.93 -1.36 8.94
N VAL A 65 -1.43 -1.78 7.78
CA VAL A 65 -0.38 -1.04 7.04
C VAL A 65 -0.94 -0.05 6.02
N TRP A 66 -2.26 0.14 6.02
CA TRP A 66 -2.96 1.05 5.13
C TRP A 66 -2.59 0.83 3.65
N SER A 67 -2.36 1.89 2.91
CA SER A 67 -2.12 1.79 1.47
C SER A 67 -0.80 1.11 1.07
N CYS A 68 0.07 0.75 2.01
CA CYS A 68 1.14 -0.20 1.72
C CYS A 68 0.58 -1.56 1.24
N THR A 69 -0.68 -1.89 1.57
CA THR A 69 -1.42 -3.04 1.04
C THR A 69 -1.45 -3.05 -0.49
N LYS A 70 -1.57 -1.89 -1.13
CA LYS A 70 -1.60 -1.77 -2.60
C LYS A 70 -0.35 -2.32 -3.26
N THR A 71 0.81 -2.25 -2.60
CA THR A 71 2.04 -2.81 -3.17
C THR A 71 1.95 -4.32 -3.32
N VAL A 72 1.33 -5.00 -2.36
CA VAL A 72 1.10 -6.45 -2.42
C VAL A 72 -0.02 -6.80 -3.40
N THR A 73 -1.08 -6.00 -3.45
CA THR A 73 -2.16 -6.15 -4.45
C THR A 73 -1.63 -5.99 -5.87
N SER A 74 -0.78 -5.00 -6.12
CA SER A 74 -0.14 -4.80 -7.42
C SER A 74 0.78 -5.98 -7.78
N LEU A 75 1.54 -6.48 -6.82
CA LEU A 75 2.37 -7.67 -7.01
C LEU A 75 1.52 -8.88 -7.41
N ALA A 76 0.38 -9.12 -6.76
CA ALA A 76 -0.53 -10.21 -7.09
C ALA A 76 -1.02 -10.14 -8.55
N VAL A 77 -1.40 -8.95 -9.01
CA VAL A 77 -1.81 -8.74 -10.41
C VAL A 77 -0.64 -8.93 -11.38
N LEU A 78 0.54 -8.39 -11.05
CA LEU A 78 1.73 -8.55 -11.89
C LEU A 78 2.19 -10.02 -11.97
N MET A 79 2.01 -10.82 -10.92
CA MET A 79 2.25 -12.27 -10.99
C MET A 79 1.32 -12.96 -12.01
N LEU A 80 0.07 -12.52 -12.11
CA LEU A 80 -0.86 -13.05 -13.12
C LEU A 80 -0.50 -12.57 -14.53
N VAL A 81 0.05 -11.37 -14.67
CA VAL A 81 0.64 -10.89 -15.93
C VAL A 81 1.85 -11.72 -16.31
N ASP A 82 2.74 -11.98 -15.38
CA ASP A 82 3.95 -12.80 -15.59
C ASP A 82 3.63 -14.22 -16.04
N ARG A 83 2.53 -14.77 -15.51
CA ARG A 83 2.01 -16.11 -15.86
C ARG A 83 1.23 -16.11 -17.20
N GLY A 84 1.09 -14.97 -17.88
CA GLY A 84 0.34 -14.83 -19.13
C GLY A 84 -1.18 -14.95 -18.98
N LEU A 85 -1.71 -14.87 -17.76
CA LEU A 85 -3.14 -14.91 -17.46
C LEU A 85 -3.81 -13.54 -17.58
N LEU A 86 -3.04 -12.47 -17.48
CA LEU A 86 -3.47 -11.10 -17.66
C LEU A 86 -2.52 -10.36 -18.62
N ASP A 87 -3.06 -9.37 -19.33
CA ASP A 87 -2.29 -8.41 -20.12
C ASP A 87 -2.61 -7.00 -19.61
N VAL A 88 -1.60 -6.24 -19.25
CA VAL A 88 -1.77 -4.87 -18.73
C VAL A 88 -2.42 -3.92 -19.75
N ARG A 89 -2.33 -4.23 -21.04
CA ARG A 89 -2.92 -3.46 -22.14
C ARG A 89 -4.29 -3.98 -22.60
N ALA A 90 -4.72 -5.13 -22.09
CA ALA A 90 -6.05 -5.62 -22.39
C ALA A 90 -7.11 -4.78 -21.65
N PRO A 91 -8.28 -4.55 -22.25
CA PRO A 91 -9.41 -3.97 -21.56
C PRO A 91 -9.79 -4.79 -20.33
N VAL A 92 -10.08 -4.14 -19.21
CA VAL A 92 -10.59 -4.80 -18.00
C VAL A 92 -11.82 -5.65 -18.31
N ALA A 93 -12.65 -5.19 -19.24
CA ALA A 93 -13.85 -5.89 -19.71
C ALA A 93 -13.56 -7.28 -20.32
N ALA A 94 -12.34 -7.56 -20.77
CA ALA A 94 -11.94 -8.89 -21.24
C ALA A 94 -11.97 -9.92 -20.11
N TYR A 95 -11.75 -9.50 -18.88
CA TYR A 95 -11.73 -10.33 -17.67
C TYR A 95 -12.99 -10.15 -16.84
N TRP A 96 -13.58 -8.94 -16.89
CA TRP A 96 -14.75 -8.53 -16.15
C TRP A 96 -15.76 -7.85 -17.09
N PRO A 97 -16.58 -8.63 -17.85
CA PRO A 97 -17.44 -8.10 -18.90
C PRO A 97 -18.40 -6.99 -18.45
N GLU A 98 -18.94 -7.08 -17.22
CA GLU A 98 -19.87 -6.10 -16.68
C GLU A 98 -19.22 -4.73 -16.48
N PHE A 99 -17.89 -4.68 -16.36
CA PHE A 99 -17.13 -3.42 -16.23
C PHE A 99 -17.18 -2.57 -17.50
N ALA A 100 -17.56 -3.11 -18.67
CA ALA A 100 -17.69 -2.35 -19.92
C ALA A 100 -18.76 -1.27 -19.88
N ALA A 101 -19.70 -1.33 -18.91
CA ALA A 101 -20.82 -0.42 -18.85
C ALA A 101 -20.40 1.06 -18.72
N ASN A 102 -21.23 1.94 -19.27
CA ASN A 102 -21.15 3.40 -19.13
C ASN A 102 -19.79 4.01 -19.54
N GLY A 103 -19.26 3.57 -20.69
CA GLY A 103 -18.08 4.15 -21.32
C GLY A 103 -16.74 3.59 -20.79
N LYS A 104 -16.74 2.42 -20.15
CA LYS A 104 -15.54 1.79 -19.61
C LYS A 104 -14.99 0.62 -20.46
N GLU A 105 -15.56 0.38 -21.64
CA GLU A 105 -15.19 -0.74 -22.53
C GLU A 105 -13.72 -0.72 -22.96
N HIS A 106 -13.07 0.44 -22.97
CA HIS A 106 -11.67 0.62 -23.38
C HIS A 106 -10.71 0.87 -22.20
N ILE A 107 -11.20 0.81 -20.95
CA ILE A 107 -10.32 0.95 -19.80
C ILE A 107 -9.41 -0.28 -19.71
N GLU A 108 -8.12 -0.07 -19.92
CA GLU A 108 -7.10 -1.13 -19.83
C GLU A 108 -6.73 -1.43 -18.37
N LEU A 109 -6.22 -2.65 -18.10
CA LEU A 109 -5.80 -3.07 -16.76
C LEU A 109 -4.73 -2.12 -16.18
N ARG A 110 -3.80 -1.61 -17.02
CA ARG A 110 -2.80 -0.63 -16.57
C ARG A 110 -3.42 0.67 -16.06
N HIS A 111 -4.61 1.05 -16.51
CA HIS A 111 -5.31 2.25 -16.02
C HIS A 111 -5.80 2.05 -14.57
N LEU A 112 -6.20 0.83 -14.19
CA LEU A 112 -6.50 0.51 -12.79
C LEU A 112 -5.21 0.54 -11.95
N LEU A 113 -4.14 -0.10 -12.41
CA LEU A 113 -2.86 -0.21 -11.72
C LEU A 113 -2.15 1.15 -11.53
N SER A 114 -2.43 2.14 -12.38
CA SER A 114 -1.81 3.47 -12.35
C SER A 114 -2.72 4.58 -11.88
N HIS A 115 -3.90 4.25 -11.36
CA HIS A 115 -4.88 5.24 -10.89
C HIS A 115 -5.41 6.18 -11.97
N THR A 116 -5.38 5.77 -13.24
CA THR A 116 -5.80 6.60 -14.38
C THR A 116 -7.13 6.15 -15.01
N SER A 117 -7.86 5.25 -14.35
CA SER A 117 -9.09 4.66 -14.91
C SER A 117 -10.30 5.60 -14.93
N GLY A 118 -10.27 6.70 -14.19
CA GLY A 118 -11.46 7.54 -13.98
C GLY A 118 -12.43 7.02 -12.91
N VAL A 119 -12.17 5.86 -12.31
CA VAL A 119 -13.06 5.22 -11.32
C VAL A 119 -12.36 5.20 -9.95
N SER A 120 -12.20 6.38 -9.30
CA SER A 120 -11.41 6.49 -8.07
C SER A 120 -12.18 6.24 -6.77
N GLY A 121 -13.48 5.98 -6.84
CA GLY A 121 -14.34 5.72 -5.68
C GLY A 121 -15.71 5.23 -6.12
N TRP A 122 -16.64 5.09 -5.20
CA TRP A 122 -18.02 4.71 -5.49
C TRP A 122 -18.92 5.94 -5.64
N GLU A 123 -19.87 5.86 -6.57
CA GLU A 123 -20.97 6.82 -6.62
C GLU A 123 -21.87 6.67 -5.38
N ALA A 124 -22.39 7.80 -4.87
CA ALA A 124 -23.39 7.75 -3.81
C ALA A 124 -24.78 7.33 -4.37
N PRO A 125 -25.58 6.60 -3.59
CA PRO A 125 -25.36 6.18 -2.21
C PRO A 125 -24.49 4.93 -2.11
N PHE A 126 -23.49 4.93 -1.22
CA PHE A 126 -22.66 3.78 -0.90
C PHE A 126 -22.11 3.97 0.53
N GLY A 127 -22.27 2.97 1.38
CA GLY A 127 -21.93 3.04 2.80
C GLY A 127 -20.91 1.99 3.25
N LEU A 128 -20.53 2.04 4.52
CA LEU A 128 -19.59 1.08 5.11
C LEU A 128 -20.10 -0.37 5.05
N GLY A 129 -21.42 -0.57 5.15
CA GLY A 129 -22.02 -1.90 4.99
C GLY A 129 -21.77 -2.50 3.62
N ASP A 130 -21.95 -1.68 2.59
CA ASP A 130 -21.72 -2.08 1.19
C ASP A 130 -20.23 -2.37 0.93
N LEU A 131 -19.33 -1.64 1.59
CA LEU A 131 -17.88 -1.81 1.46
C LEU A 131 -17.41 -3.21 1.90
N TYR A 132 -18.01 -3.76 2.95
CA TYR A 132 -17.65 -5.08 3.50
C TYR A 132 -18.30 -6.25 2.75
N ASP A 133 -19.22 -5.97 1.84
CA ASP A 133 -19.84 -6.96 0.98
C ASP A 133 -19.27 -6.86 -0.44
N TRP A 134 -18.57 -7.92 -0.84
CA TRP A 134 -17.81 -7.93 -2.09
C TRP A 134 -18.69 -7.72 -3.33
N GLU A 135 -19.83 -8.39 -3.39
CA GLU A 135 -20.71 -8.36 -4.56
C GLU A 135 -21.35 -6.98 -4.81
N PRO A 136 -21.99 -6.33 -3.82
CA PRO A 136 -22.49 -4.97 -3.98
C PRO A 136 -21.37 -3.98 -4.34
N ALA A 137 -20.22 -4.07 -3.67
CA ALA A 137 -19.09 -3.16 -3.90
C ALA A 137 -18.57 -3.26 -5.34
N SER A 138 -18.35 -4.48 -5.84
CA SER A 138 -17.86 -4.70 -7.20
C SER A 138 -18.89 -4.35 -8.25
N SER A 139 -20.16 -4.76 -8.06
CA SER A 139 -21.26 -4.48 -9.00
C SER A 139 -21.50 -2.99 -9.17
N HIS A 140 -21.37 -2.22 -8.09
CA HIS A 140 -21.50 -0.75 -8.14
C HIS A 140 -20.39 -0.14 -9.02
N LEU A 141 -19.13 -0.55 -8.84
CA LEU A 141 -18.00 -0.10 -9.65
C LEU A 141 -18.15 -0.50 -11.13
N ALA A 142 -18.69 -1.68 -11.40
CA ALA A 142 -18.98 -2.12 -12.75
C ALA A 142 -20.05 -1.29 -13.42
N ALA A 143 -21.07 -0.84 -12.68
CA ALA A 143 -22.19 -0.11 -13.21
C ALA A 143 -21.94 1.39 -13.42
N GLN A 144 -21.10 2.04 -12.60
CA GLN A 144 -20.90 3.50 -12.67
C GLN A 144 -20.06 3.94 -13.87
N ALA A 145 -20.20 5.22 -14.27
CA ALA A 145 -19.35 5.85 -15.28
C ALA A 145 -18.01 6.32 -14.69
N PRO A 146 -16.96 6.48 -15.49
CA PRO A 146 -15.72 7.11 -15.02
C PRO A 146 -15.97 8.60 -14.74
N TRP A 147 -15.26 9.16 -13.76
CA TRP A 147 -15.41 10.56 -13.34
C TRP A 147 -14.56 11.53 -14.18
N TRP A 148 -13.62 11.02 -14.93
CA TRP A 148 -12.84 11.75 -15.95
C TRP A 148 -12.43 10.78 -17.06
N GLU A 149 -11.94 11.32 -18.16
CA GLU A 149 -11.49 10.54 -19.32
C GLU A 149 -10.36 9.59 -18.94
N PRO A 150 -10.54 8.26 -19.08
CA PRO A 150 -9.52 7.27 -18.73
C PRO A 150 -8.20 7.48 -19.46
N GLY A 151 -7.09 7.29 -18.74
CA GLY A 151 -5.74 7.42 -19.27
C GLY A 151 -5.21 8.85 -19.39
N THR A 152 -6.00 9.89 -19.11
CA THR A 152 -5.57 11.29 -19.29
C THR A 152 -4.88 11.90 -18.08
N ALA A 153 -5.23 11.46 -16.88
CA ALA A 153 -4.65 11.92 -15.62
C ALA A 153 -4.80 10.87 -14.53
N SER A 154 -3.95 10.93 -13.50
CA SER A 154 -4.17 10.14 -12.30
C SER A 154 -5.16 10.80 -11.35
N GLY A 155 -5.93 9.98 -10.66
CA GLY A 155 -6.74 10.32 -9.52
C GLY A 155 -6.72 9.16 -8.55
N TYR A 156 -6.07 9.33 -7.43
CA TYR A 156 -5.72 8.25 -6.52
C TYR A 156 -6.94 7.41 -6.09
N HIS A 157 -6.94 6.14 -6.43
CA HIS A 157 -7.96 5.16 -6.07
C HIS A 157 -7.76 4.73 -4.60
N ALA A 158 -8.05 5.67 -3.69
CA ALA A 158 -7.68 5.53 -2.29
C ALA A 158 -8.29 4.29 -1.64
N GLN A 159 -9.58 4.05 -1.88
CA GLN A 159 -10.34 3.02 -1.20
C GLN A 159 -10.68 1.81 -2.09
N ASN A 160 -10.96 2.01 -3.37
CA ASN A 160 -11.52 0.98 -4.25
C ASN A 160 -10.50 0.22 -5.10
N PHE A 161 -9.22 0.54 -5.02
CA PHE A 161 -8.15 -0.13 -5.74
C PHE A 161 -8.16 -1.66 -5.55
N GLY A 162 -8.41 -2.10 -4.29
CA GLY A 162 -8.48 -3.50 -3.94
C GLY A 162 -9.68 -4.22 -4.53
N GLN A 163 -10.86 -3.59 -4.59
CA GLN A 163 -12.05 -4.17 -5.19
C GLN A 163 -11.91 -4.26 -6.71
N LEU A 164 -11.39 -3.21 -7.35
CA LEU A 164 -11.17 -3.21 -8.80
C LEU A 164 -10.21 -4.33 -9.24
N LEU A 165 -9.03 -4.38 -8.65
CA LEU A 165 -8.02 -5.37 -8.99
C LEU A 165 -8.33 -6.75 -8.44
N GLY A 166 -8.88 -6.82 -7.23
CA GLY A 166 -9.29 -8.08 -6.60
C GLY A 166 -10.41 -8.77 -7.37
N GLU A 167 -11.34 -8.02 -7.99
CA GLU A 167 -12.36 -8.63 -8.86
C GLU A 167 -11.72 -9.23 -10.12
N VAL A 168 -10.74 -8.58 -10.72
CA VAL A 168 -9.97 -9.14 -11.83
C VAL A 168 -9.23 -10.42 -11.39
N VAL A 169 -8.56 -10.40 -10.23
CA VAL A 169 -7.91 -11.59 -9.66
C VAL A 169 -8.91 -12.71 -9.44
N ARG A 170 -10.07 -12.43 -8.85
CA ARG A 170 -11.14 -13.40 -8.57
C ARG A 170 -11.67 -14.04 -9.85
N ARG A 171 -11.90 -13.24 -10.90
CA ARG A 171 -12.41 -13.72 -12.20
C ARG A 171 -11.44 -14.66 -12.91
N VAL A 172 -10.15 -14.36 -12.81
CA VAL A 172 -9.11 -15.11 -13.52
C VAL A 172 -8.68 -16.37 -12.74
N THR A 173 -8.72 -16.33 -11.40
CA THR A 173 -8.17 -17.41 -10.56
C THR A 173 -9.22 -18.21 -9.80
N GLY A 174 -10.43 -17.67 -9.63
CA GLY A 174 -11.46 -18.23 -8.75
C GLY A 174 -11.18 -18.00 -7.25
N LYS A 175 -10.07 -17.32 -6.88
CA LYS A 175 -9.68 -17.02 -5.50
C LYS A 175 -10.02 -15.56 -5.15
N THR A 176 -10.39 -15.29 -3.91
CA THR A 176 -10.42 -13.91 -3.42
C THR A 176 -8.99 -13.35 -3.40
N LEU A 177 -8.84 -12.02 -3.34
CA LEU A 177 -7.52 -11.41 -3.29
C LEU A 177 -6.76 -11.83 -2.01
N ALA A 178 -7.45 -11.89 -0.87
CA ALA A 178 -6.88 -12.36 0.39
C ALA A 178 -6.40 -13.82 0.30
N GLN A 179 -7.17 -14.69 -0.33
CA GLN A 179 -6.75 -16.09 -0.59
C GLN A 179 -5.53 -16.14 -1.50
N PHE A 180 -5.55 -15.41 -2.62
CA PHE A 180 -4.43 -15.39 -3.55
C PHE A 180 -3.14 -14.90 -2.87
N VAL A 181 -3.20 -13.80 -2.11
CA VAL A 181 -2.04 -13.28 -1.38
C VAL A 181 -1.53 -14.29 -0.36
N THR A 182 -2.42 -14.95 0.36
CA THR A 182 -2.04 -15.96 1.37
C THR A 182 -1.37 -17.17 0.73
N GLU A 183 -1.95 -17.71 -0.35
CA GLU A 183 -1.52 -18.99 -0.93
C GLU A 183 -0.34 -18.84 -1.89
N GLU A 184 -0.27 -17.72 -2.63
CA GLU A 184 0.68 -17.54 -3.73
C GLU A 184 1.85 -16.61 -3.38
N ILE A 185 1.72 -15.78 -2.32
CA ILE A 185 2.73 -14.78 -1.93
C ILE A 185 3.21 -15.01 -0.51
N ALA A 186 2.35 -14.74 0.49
CA ALA A 186 2.76 -14.72 1.90
C ALA A 186 3.14 -16.10 2.41
N GLY A 187 2.33 -17.13 2.10
CA GLY A 187 2.58 -18.51 2.53
C GLY A 187 3.89 -19.07 1.99
N PRO A 188 4.13 -19.09 0.67
CA PRO A 188 5.39 -19.55 0.10
C PRO A 188 6.62 -18.83 0.66
N LEU A 189 6.54 -17.52 0.84
CA LEU A 189 7.64 -16.72 1.39
C LEU A 189 7.80 -16.82 2.90
N GLY A 190 6.86 -17.44 3.62
CA GLY A 190 6.82 -17.41 5.09
C GLY A 190 6.67 -16.00 5.65
N ALA A 191 6.01 -15.11 4.91
CA ALA A 191 5.80 -13.71 5.28
C ALA A 191 4.54 -13.55 6.13
N ASP A 192 4.66 -12.90 7.28
CA ASP A 192 3.56 -12.65 8.20
C ASP A 192 2.73 -11.44 7.72
N PHE A 193 2.02 -11.64 6.61
CA PHE A 193 1.17 -10.64 5.97
C PHE A 193 -0.15 -11.27 5.52
N GLN A 194 -1.25 -10.53 5.70
CA GLN A 194 -2.58 -10.96 5.28
C GLN A 194 -3.44 -9.74 4.90
N ILE A 195 -4.33 -9.88 3.92
CA ILE A 195 -5.39 -8.91 3.65
C ILE A 195 -6.57 -9.29 4.55
N GLY A 196 -7.08 -8.32 5.31
CA GLY A 196 -7.85 -8.61 6.49
C GLY A 196 -6.96 -9.14 7.62
N ALA A 197 -7.55 -9.81 8.62
CA ALA A 197 -6.81 -10.45 9.70
C ALA A 197 -7.57 -11.65 10.25
N ARG A 198 -6.92 -12.80 10.34
CA ARG A 198 -7.48 -14.00 10.95
C ARG A 198 -7.74 -13.75 12.45
N GLU A 199 -8.84 -14.25 12.97
CA GLU A 199 -9.21 -14.04 14.39
C GLU A 199 -8.13 -14.53 15.36
N ALA A 200 -7.42 -15.61 15.01
CA ALA A 200 -6.31 -16.13 15.80
C ALA A 200 -5.15 -15.13 15.97
N ASP A 201 -5.01 -14.19 15.04
CA ASP A 201 -3.95 -13.18 15.03
C ASP A 201 -4.34 -11.87 15.74
N TRP A 202 -5.62 -11.67 16.08
CA TRP A 202 -6.09 -10.41 16.68
C TRP A 202 -5.40 -10.03 17.99
N PRO A 203 -5.02 -10.97 18.88
CA PRO A 203 -4.30 -10.61 20.12
C PRO A 203 -2.95 -9.91 19.89
N ARG A 204 -2.29 -10.13 18.75
CA ARG A 204 -1.00 -9.53 18.40
C ARG A 204 -1.10 -8.34 17.43
N ILE A 205 -2.33 -7.90 17.10
CA ILE A 205 -2.53 -6.70 16.31
C ILE A 205 -2.36 -5.46 17.20
N ALA A 206 -1.50 -4.54 16.79
CA ALA A 206 -1.42 -3.22 17.38
C ALA A 206 -2.61 -2.37 16.94
N ASP A 207 -3.23 -1.69 17.90
CA ASP A 207 -4.36 -0.82 17.64
C ASP A 207 -3.90 0.44 16.90
N VAL A 208 -4.63 0.80 15.86
CA VAL A 208 -4.39 2.04 15.12
C VAL A 208 -4.80 3.23 15.99
N VAL A 209 -3.93 4.21 16.12
CA VAL A 209 -4.22 5.52 16.71
C VAL A 209 -4.40 6.51 15.57
N ALA A 210 -5.61 7.04 15.45
CA ALA A 210 -6.03 7.91 14.36
C ALA A 210 -5.11 9.13 14.17
N PRO A 211 -4.96 9.65 12.94
CA PRO A 211 -4.17 10.83 12.67
C PRO A 211 -4.85 12.09 13.23
N PRO A 212 -4.10 13.20 13.36
CA PRO A 212 -4.73 14.49 13.56
C PRO A 212 -5.80 14.75 12.48
N PRO A 213 -6.89 15.46 12.82
CA PRO A 213 -7.93 15.77 11.84
C PRO A 213 -7.35 16.55 10.65
N LEU A 214 -7.98 16.41 9.49
CA LEU A 214 -7.63 17.22 8.33
C LEU A 214 -7.77 18.70 8.67
N PRO A 215 -6.94 19.58 8.07
CA PRO A 215 -7.01 21.04 8.32
C PRO A 215 -8.25 21.70 7.68
N PHE A 216 -9.14 20.91 7.10
CA PHE A 216 -10.39 21.35 6.48
C PHE A 216 -11.46 20.25 6.61
N GLU A 217 -12.72 20.67 6.55
CA GLU A 217 -13.86 19.77 6.53
C GLU A 217 -14.08 19.23 5.11
N LEU A 218 -13.99 17.90 4.93
CA LEU A 218 -14.17 17.26 3.63
C LEU A 218 -15.56 17.59 3.02
N ASN A 219 -16.60 17.65 3.85
CA ASN A 219 -17.96 17.96 3.44
C ASN A 219 -18.18 19.43 3.04
N ALA A 220 -17.24 20.33 3.36
CA ALA A 220 -17.28 21.72 2.92
C ALA A 220 -16.83 21.91 1.44
N LEU A 221 -16.15 20.90 0.88
CA LEU A 221 -15.79 20.91 -0.54
C LEU A 221 -17.04 20.75 -1.43
N PRO A 222 -17.02 21.25 -2.68
CA PRO A 222 -18.09 21.02 -3.65
C PRO A 222 -18.44 19.54 -3.79
N GLN A 223 -19.70 19.24 -4.13
CA GLN A 223 -20.17 17.84 -4.25
C GLN A 223 -19.45 17.07 -5.38
N ASP A 224 -19.06 17.76 -6.43
CA ASP A 224 -18.32 17.22 -7.58
C ASP A 224 -16.81 17.16 -7.36
N ASN A 225 -16.32 17.66 -6.24
CA ASN A 225 -14.90 17.59 -5.91
C ASN A 225 -14.42 16.14 -5.74
N LEU A 226 -13.41 15.74 -6.51
CA LEU A 226 -12.97 14.34 -6.58
C LEU A 226 -12.38 13.83 -5.25
N LEU A 227 -11.68 14.67 -4.47
CA LEU A 227 -11.22 14.29 -3.14
C LEU A 227 -12.40 13.96 -2.22
N ARG A 228 -13.44 14.84 -2.20
CA ARG A 228 -14.66 14.61 -1.43
C ARG A 228 -15.37 13.33 -1.85
N ARG A 229 -15.53 13.09 -3.14
CA ARG A 229 -16.19 11.88 -3.68
C ARG A 229 -15.41 10.62 -3.32
N THR A 230 -14.07 10.66 -3.47
CA THR A 230 -13.19 9.50 -3.24
C THR A 230 -13.06 9.13 -1.76
N LEU A 231 -12.92 10.12 -0.86
CA LEU A 231 -12.71 9.86 0.58
C LEU A 231 -14.00 9.92 1.41
N GLY A 232 -15.07 10.47 0.84
CA GLY A 232 -16.35 10.63 1.51
C GLY A 232 -17.38 9.54 1.24
N THR A 233 -17.10 8.62 0.30
CA THR A 233 -18.05 7.56 -0.09
C THR A 233 -17.36 6.20 -0.22
N PRO A 234 -17.40 5.35 0.83
CA PRO A 234 -17.85 5.68 2.18
C PRO A 234 -16.85 6.60 2.90
N PRO A 235 -17.26 7.28 3.98
CA PRO A 235 -16.32 8.10 4.76
C PRO A 235 -15.13 7.29 5.23
N LEU A 236 -13.93 7.79 4.96
CA LEU A 236 -12.69 7.17 5.44
C LEU A 236 -12.54 7.43 6.94
N ASP A 237 -12.49 6.37 7.73
CA ASP A 237 -12.37 6.41 9.18
C ASP A 237 -11.22 5.51 9.63
N ALA A 238 -10.25 6.11 10.33
CA ALA A 238 -9.09 5.37 10.82
C ALA A 238 -9.45 4.41 11.96
N ASP A 239 -10.42 4.75 12.79
CA ASP A 239 -10.84 3.92 13.93
C ASP A 239 -11.55 2.63 13.46
N ALA A 240 -12.06 2.61 12.22
CA ALA A 240 -12.60 1.41 11.61
C ALA A 240 -11.58 0.25 11.59
N ALA A 241 -10.28 0.54 11.47
CA ALA A 241 -9.21 -0.46 11.45
C ALA A 241 -9.14 -1.31 12.73
N ASN A 242 -9.66 -0.80 13.83
CA ASN A 242 -9.69 -1.51 15.12
C ASN A 242 -10.94 -2.39 15.29
N THR A 243 -11.84 -2.41 14.29
CA THR A 243 -13.11 -3.14 14.38
C THR A 243 -13.06 -4.54 13.76
N ALA A 244 -13.90 -5.43 14.26
CA ALA A 244 -14.03 -6.79 13.73
C ALA A 244 -14.51 -6.84 12.25
N PRO A 245 -15.49 -6.02 11.80
CA PRO A 245 -15.88 -6.00 10.38
C PRO A 245 -14.71 -5.66 9.45
N TRP A 246 -13.91 -4.66 9.80
CA TRP A 246 -12.72 -4.29 9.04
C TRP A 246 -11.70 -5.41 8.97
N ARG A 247 -11.38 -6.02 10.12
CA ARG A 247 -10.40 -7.12 10.20
C ARG A 247 -10.83 -8.36 9.43
N ARG A 248 -12.14 -8.59 9.23
CA ARG A 248 -12.66 -9.72 8.45
C ARG A 248 -12.79 -9.44 6.96
N ALA A 249 -12.79 -8.19 6.54
CA ALA A 249 -13.03 -7.80 5.15
C ALA A 249 -11.81 -8.05 4.25
N ASP A 250 -12.06 -8.28 2.96
CA ASP A 250 -11.03 -8.32 1.91
C ASP A 250 -10.93 -6.94 1.25
N LEU A 251 -10.12 -6.04 1.81
CA LEU A 251 -9.96 -4.66 1.34
C LEU A 251 -8.52 -4.42 0.84
N GLY A 252 -8.17 -5.00 -0.29
CA GLY A 252 -6.83 -4.97 -0.89
C GLY A 252 -6.26 -3.57 -1.21
N ALA A 253 -6.98 -2.51 -0.87
CA ALA A 253 -6.49 -1.15 -0.97
C ALA A 253 -5.78 -0.66 0.31
N TYR A 254 -6.17 -1.17 1.53
CA TYR A 254 -5.74 -0.50 2.76
C TYR A 254 -5.94 -1.30 4.06
N ASN A 255 -6.44 -2.55 4.04
CA ASN A 255 -6.54 -3.34 5.26
C ASN A 255 -5.58 -4.53 5.35
N GLY A 256 -4.45 -4.45 4.68
CA GLY A 256 -3.35 -5.37 4.92
C GLY A 256 -2.87 -5.27 6.37
N HIS A 257 -2.68 -6.43 7.00
CA HIS A 257 -2.11 -6.56 8.33
C HIS A 257 -0.75 -7.26 8.23
N GLY A 258 0.27 -6.63 8.75
CA GLY A 258 1.65 -7.10 8.72
C GLY A 258 2.57 -6.20 9.53
N ASN A 259 3.85 -6.41 9.39
CA ASN A 259 4.90 -5.59 9.97
C ASN A 259 5.96 -5.25 8.91
N ALA A 260 6.96 -4.44 9.27
CA ALA A 260 8.01 -4.07 8.32
C ALA A 260 8.73 -5.31 7.76
N ARG A 261 8.98 -6.34 8.58
CA ARG A 261 9.68 -7.57 8.15
C ARG A 261 8.90 -8.34 7.10
N SER A 262 7.58 -8.47 7.26
CA SER A 262 6.74 -9.17 6.29
C SER A 262 6.65 -8.42 4.97
N LEU A 263 6.53 -7.09 5.01
CA LEU A 263 6.56 -6.26 3.81
C LEU A 263 7.92 -6.32 3.11
N ALA A 264 9.03 -6.23 3.86
CA ALA A 264 10.38 -6.37 3.29
C ALA A 264 10.56 -7.73 2.62
N ARG A 265 10.12 -8.81 3.28
CA ARG A 265 10.22 -10.17 2.75
C ARG A 265 9.48 -10.34 1.41
N ILE A 266 8.29 -9.76 1.27
CA ILE A 266 7.51 -9.82 0.04
C ILE A 266 8.12 -8.90 -1.02
N MET A 267 8.39 -7.66 -0.67
CA MET A 267 8.73 -6.63 -1.64
C MET A 267 10.19 -6.65 -2.09
N SER A 268 11.08 -7.36 -1.36
CA SER A 268 12.47 -7.60 -1.79
C SER A 268 12.57 -8.40 -3.09
N ALA A 269 11.49 -9.06 -3.52
CA ALA A 269 11.42 -9.68 -4.83
C ALA A 269 11.73 -8.69 -5.96
N ILE A 270 11.18 -7.45 -5.88
CA ILE A 270 11.31 -6.47 -6.97
C ILE A 270 12.78 -6.05 -7.19
N PRO A 271 13.53 -5.52 -6.21
CA PRO A 271 14.92 -5.13 -6.42
C PRO A 271 15.86 -6.33 -6.63
N ARG A 272 15.42 -7.54 -6.32
CA ARG A 272 16.20 -8.78 -6.51
C ARG A 272 15.89 -9.51 -7.83
N GLY A 273 15.24 -8.84 -8.79
CA GLY A 273 14.95 -9.41 -10.10
C GLY A 273 13.81 -10.42 -10.12
N GLY A 274 12.94 -10.39 -9.13
CA GLY A 274 11.69 -11.16 -9.05
C GLY A 274 11.76 -12.39 -8.15
N THR A 275 12.93 -12.69 -7.55
CA THR A 275 13.15 -13.92 -6.78
C THR A 275 13.55 -13.62 -5.34
N VAL A 276 12.94 -14.31 -4.38
CA VAL A 276 13.29 -14.30 -2.95
C VAL A 276 13.65 -15.72 -2.57
N ASP A 277 14.90 -15.92 -2.18
CA ASP A 277 15.50 -17.26 -2.01
C ASP A 277 15.29 -18.09 -3.30
N ASP A 278 14.61 -19.23 -3.23
CA ASP A 278 14.32 -20.09 -4.39
C ASP A 278 12.91 -19.85 -4.97
N ILE A 279 12.19 -18.82 -4.53
CA ILE A 279 10.81 -18.54 -4.92
C ILE A 279 10.79 -17.38 -5.90
N THR A 280 10.44 -17.65 -7.16
CA THR A 280 10.26 -16.65 -8.20
C THR A 280 8.80 -16.19 -8.24
N LEU A 281 8.59 -14.90 -8.00
CA LEU A 281 7.28 -14.25 -8.08
C LEU A 281 7.07 -13.54 -9.41
N LEU A 282 8.12 -12.91 -9.95
CA LEU A 282 8.09 -12.15 -11.19
C LEU A 282 9.32 -12.46 -12.05
N SER A 283 9.19 -12.32 -13.35
CA SER A 283 10.34 -12.21 -14.25
C SER A 283 10.90 -10.78 -14.28
N PRO A 284 12.16 -10.60 -14.68
CA PRO A 284 12.71 -9.26 -14.92
C PRO A 284 11.90 -8.45 -15.95
N ALA A 285 11.33 -9.11 -16.96
CA ALA A 285 10.49 -8.44 -17.96
C ALA A 285 9.21 -7.84 -17.36
N THR A 286 8.58 -8.52 -16.42
CA THR A 286 7.40 -8.00 -15.72
C THR A 286 7.78 -6.87 -14.77
N ILE A 287 8.95 -6.93 -14.13
CA ILE A 287 9.45 -5.83 -13.30
C ILE A 287 9.66 -4.55 -14.13
N GLU A 288 10.15 -4.66 -15.37
CA GLU A 288 10.30 -3.50 -16.26
C GLU A 288 8.96 -2.78 -16.56
N LEU A 289 7.84 -3.48 -16.51
CA LEU A 289 6.51 -2.86 -16.68
C LEU A 289 6.24 -1.81 -15.59
N ILE A 290 6.74 -2.02 -14.36
CA ILE A 290 6.57 -1.11 -13.23
C ILE A 290 7.07 0.30 -13.58
N PHE A 291 8.17 0.39 -14.34
CA PHE A 291 8.81 1.65 -14.69
C PHE A 291 8.28 2.29 -15.98
N GLN A 292 7.28 1.69 -16.62
CA GLN A 292 6.57 2.33 -17.71
C GLN A 292 5.67 3.43 -17.15
N GLU A 293 6.13 4.70 -17.24
CA GLU A 293 5.39 5.86 -16.76
C GLU A 293 3.99 5.92 -17.38
N GLN A 294 2.97 6.01 -16.55
CA GLN A 294 1.56 6.09 -16.95
C GLN A 294 1.00 7.50 -16.72
N SER A 295 1.47 8.19 -15.70
CA SER A 295 1.10 9.57 -15.40
C SER A 295 2.22 10.29 -14.65
N ASN A 296 2.32 11.61 -14.88
CA ASN A 296 3.29 12.47 -14.20
C ASN A 296 2.72 13.89 -14.15
N GLY A 297 2.16 14.28 -13.02
CA GLY A 297 1.52 15.58 -12.87
C GLY A 297 0.60 15.68 -11.64
N PRO A 298 -0.22 16.73 -11.57
CA PRO A 298 -1.20 16.87 -10.49
C PRO A 298 -2.19 15.71 -10.48
N ASP A 299 -2.27 14.99 -9.36
CA ASP A 299 -3.30 13.97 -9.14
C ASP A 299 -4.66 14.64 -8.89
N LEU A 300 -5.68 14.22 -9.60
CA LEU A 300 -7.00 14.86 -9.58
C LEU A 300 -7.74 14.69 -8.23
N VAL A 301 -7.37 13.67 -7.46
CA VAL A 301 -7.95 13.41 -6.13
C VAL A 301 -7.15 14.12 -5.05
N LEU A 302 -5.83 13.92 -4.99
CA LEU A 302 -5.00 14.42 -3.91
C LEU A 302 -4.50 15.86 -4.13
N GLY A 303 -4.56 16.38 -5.36
CA GLY A 303 -4.14 17.74 -5.70
C GLY A 303 -2.62 17.97 -5.61
N VAL A 304 -1.82 16.91 -5.43
CA VAL A 304 -0.36 16.97 -5.36
C VAL A 304 0.26 16.32 -6.59
N PRO A 305 1.49 16.70 -6.98
CA PRO A 305 2.14 16.07 -8.11
C PRO A 305 2.51 14.62 -7.77
N LEU A 306 1.96 13.68 -8.55
CA LEU A 306 2.26 12.25 -8.47
C LEU A 306 2.82 11.76 -9.80
N ARG A 307 3.67 10.75 -9.70
CA ARG A 307 4.19 10.00 -10.84
C ARG A 307 3.91 8.53 -10.63
N PHE A 308 3.16 7.93 -11.53
CA PHE A 308 2.83 6.51 -11.46
C PHE A 308 3.42 5.73 -12.63
N GLY A 309 3.99 4.59 -12.31
CA GLY A 309 4.19 3.48 -13.23
C GLY A 309 3.04 2.49 -13.15
N ILE A 310 3.25 1.26 -13.60
CA ILE A 310 2.23 0.21 -13.51
C ILE A 310 2.29 -0.42 -12.11
N GLY A 311 1.29 -0.16 -11.30
CA GLY A 311 1.09 -0.72 -9.96
C GLY A 311 1.79 0.03 -8.82
N TYR A 312 2.70 0.94 -9.09
CA TYR A 312 3.51 1.62 -8.07
C TYR A 312 3.71 3.10 -8.36
N GLY A 313 3.93 3.87 -7.29
CA GLY A 313 4.45 5.23 -7.39
C GLY A 313 5.92 5.21 -7.81
N LEU A 314 6.31 6.19 -8.63
CA LEU A 314 7.68 6.48 -9.01
C LEU A 314 8.14 7.78 -8.33
N PRO A 315 9.43 7.96 -8.04
CA PRO A 315 9.92 9.16 -7.39
C PRO A 315 9.50 10.44 -8.13
N HIS A 316 9.07 11.43 -7.36
CA HIS A 316 8.77 12.77 -7.84
C HIS A 316 9.35 13.81 -6.87
N LYS A 317 10.27 14.64 -7.33
CA LYS A 317 11.08 15.57 -6.51
C LYS A 317 10.28 16.54 -5.64
N ARG A 318 9.04 16.89 -6.04
CA ARG A 318 8.17 17.78 -5.26
C ARG A 318 7.38 17.06 -4.18
N LEU A 319 7.21 15.74 -4.28
CA LEU A 319 6.46 14.94 -3.32
C LEU A 319 7.39 14.28 -2.29
N VAL A 320 8.38 13.57 -2.79
CA VAL A 320 9.31 12.75 -1.99
C VAL A 320 10.77 13.13 -2.30
N PRO A 321 11.19 14.39 -1.98
CA PRO A 321 12.54 14.89 -2.31
C PRO A 321 13.67 14.11 -1.63
N TYR A 322 13.31 13.23 -0.71
CA TYR A 322 14.22 12.38 0.05
C TYR A 322 14.37 10.97 -0.53
N ILE A 323 13.64 10.64 -1.60
CA ILE A 323 13.85 9.43 -2.39
C ILE A 323 14.54 9.84 -3.70
N PRO A 324 15.69 9.24 -4.06
CA PRO A 324 16.38 9.54 -5.31
C PRO A 324 15.49 9.32 -6.54
N ASP A 325 15.70 10.14 -7.59
CA ASP A 325 15.02 10.00 -8.87
C ASP A 325 15.78 9.00 -9.78
N GLU A 326 15.73 7.73 -9.37
CA GLU A 326 16.43 6.58 -9.93
C GLU A 326 15.45 5.44 -10.19
N ARG A 327 15.92 4.23 -10.45
CA ARG A 327 15.07 3.05 -10.64
C ARG A 327 14.48 2.58 -9.32
N ILE A 328 13.62 3.39 -8.76
CA ILE A 328 12.93 3.18 -7.49
C ILE A 328 11.43 3.17 -7.74
N CYS A 329 10.73 2.22 -7.12
CA CYS A 329 9.29 2.26 -7.00
C CYS A 329 8.90 2.17 -5.52
N PHE A 330 7.77 2.78 -5.17
CA PHE A 330 7.38 2.88 -3.75
C PHE A 330 5.88 3.08 -3.59
N TRP A 331 5.40 2.93 -2.38
CA TRP A 331 4.15 3.52 -1.94
C TRP A 331 4.10 3.68 -0.43
N GLY A 332 3.22 4.57 0.03
CA GLY A 332 3.01 4.86 1.46
C GLY A 332 1.61 4.51 1.94
N GLY A 333 1.50 4.23 3.23
CA GLY A 333 0.24 4.09 3.95
C GLY A 333 -0.20 5.40 4.60
N TRP A 334 -1.50 5.59 4.74
CA TRP A 334 -2.06 6.71 5.48
C TRP A 334 -1.47 6.76 6.89
N GLY A 335 -0.98 7.93 7.28
CA GLY A 335 -0.34 8.14 8.58
C GLY A 335 1.16 7.88 8.62
N GLY A 336 1.77 7.29 7.56
CA GLY A 336 3.23 7.29 7.46
C GLY A 336 3.93 5.97 7.17
N SER A 337 3.27 4.81 7.22
CA SER A 337 3.89 3.55 6.78
C SER A 337 4.45 3.68 5.37
N MET A 338 5.56 3.01 5.07
CA MET A 338 6.26 3.18 3.79
C MET A 338 6.90 1.88 3.32
N VAL A 339 6.86 1.67 2.01
CA VAL A 339 7.58 0.59 1.31
C VAL A 339 8.30 1.20 0.12
N VAL A 340 9.61 1.02 0.06
CA VAL A 340 10.47 1.52 -1.04
C VAL A 340 11.30 0.37 -1.57
N MET A 341 11.29 0.18 -2.88
CA MET A 341 12.07 -0.81 -3.61
C MET A 341 13.03 -0.08 -4.55
N ASP A 342 14.31 -0.13 -4.22
CA ASP A 342 15.41 0.49 -4.96
C ASP A 342 16.18 -0.59 -5.74
N LEU A 343 16.00 -0.59 -7.05
CA LEU A 343 16.59 -1.62 -7.92
C LEU A 343 18.07 -1.40 -8.12
N ASP A 344 18.53 -0.15 -8.16
CA ASP A 344 19.93 0.17 -8.40
C ASP A 344 20.81 -0.25 -7.23
N ARG A 345 20.27 -0.15 -5.99
CA ARG A 345 20.94 -0.61 -4.75
C ARG A 345 20.53 -2.01 -4.30
N ARG A 346 19.63 -2.68 -5.03
CA ARG A 346 19.03 -3.96 -4.64
C ARG A 346 18.47 -3.92 -3.22
N MET A 347 17.86 -2.81 -2.84
CA MET A 347 17.46 -2.49 -1.48
C MET A 347 15.95 -2.38 -1.35
N THR A 348 15.42 -2.90 -0.25
CA THR A 348 14.03 -2.71 0.18
C THR A 348 14.02 -2.04 1.55
N ILE A 349 13.29 -0.94 1.68
CA ILE A 349 13.10 -0.23 2.93
C ILE A 349 11.62 -0.30 3.27
N THR A 350 11.30 -0.77 4.48
CA THR A 350 9.92 -0.86 4.95
C THR A 350 9.80 -0.30 6.36
N TYR A 351 8.72 0.43 6.58
CA TYR A 351 8.37 1.01 7.87
C TYR A 351 6.87 0.85 8.11
N ALA A 352 6.51 0.32 9.27
CA ALA A 352 5.13 0.14 9.71
C ALA A 352 4.97 0.67 11.14
N MET A 353 3.88 1.38 11.40
CA MET A 353 3.58 2.03 12.67
C MET A 353 2.09 1.96 12.99
N ASN A 354 1.72 2.16 14.24
CA ASN A 354 0.32 2.21 14.67
C ASN A 354 -0.18 3.64 15.03
N LYS A 355 0.70 4.57 15.36
CA LYS A 355 0.31 5.98 15.59
C LYS A 355 0.43 6.76 14.28
N MET A 356 -0.71 7.10 13.70
CA MET A 356 -0.75 7.77 12.41
C MET A 356 -0.33 9.23 12.49
N GLY A 357 0.48 9.69 11.51
CA GLY A 357 0.75 11.10 11.27
C GLY A 357 -0.30 11.73 10.34
N ALA A 358 -0.20 13.03 10.09
CA ALA A 358 -1.16 13.77 9.26
C ALA A 358 -1.07 13.48 7.75
N GLY A 359 0.01 12.84 7.27
CA GLY A 359 0.27 12.64 5.84
C GLY A 359 -0.52 11.49 5.23
N LEU A 360 -0.98 11.67 3.98
CA LEU A 360 -1.57 10.59 3.18
C LEU A 360 -0.52 9.72 2.50
N ILE A 361 0.65 10.28 2.19
CA ILE A 361 1.80 9.58 1.59
C ILE A 361 3.03 9.98 2.40
N GLY A 362 3.50 9.05 3.24
CA GLY A 362 4.61 9.33 4.15
C GLY A 362 4.26 10.25 5.32
N SER A 363 5.25 10.52 6.15
CA SER A 363 5.18 11.39 7.32
C SER A 363 6.56 11.97 7.61
N PRO A 364 6.70 13.01 8.47
CA PRO A 364 8.01 13.50 8.89
C PRO A 364 8.92 12.40 9.47
N ARG A 365 8.33 11.38 10.09
CA ARG A 365 9.07 10.22 10.63
C ARG A 365 9.64 9.35 9.51
N SER A 366 8.80 8.92 8.56
CA SER A 366 9.26 8.12 7.43
C SER A 366 10.27 8.88 6.57
N GLU A 367 10.09 10.20 6.38
CA GLU A 367 11.07 11.06 5.72
C GLU A 367 12.41 11.04 6.44
N ALA A 368 12.43 11.22 7.77
CA ALA A 368 13.67 11.21 8.55
C ALA A 368 14.40 9.87 8.42
N TYR A 369 13.67 8.75 8.50
CA TYR A 369 14.26 7.42 8.33
C TYR A 369 14.84 7.21 6.92
N LEU A 370 14.09 7.56 5.89
CA LEU A 370 14.53 7.40 4.51
C LEU A 370 15.74 8.29 4.18
N ARG A 371 15.77 9.54 4.66
CA ARG A 371 16.94 10.43 4.52
C ARG A 371 18.19 9.80 5.10
N THR A 372 18.11 9.27 6.34
CA THR A 372 19.25 8.62 6.98
C THR A 372 19.72 7.39 6.18
N VAL A 373 18.79 6.58 5.67
CA VAL A 373 19.15 5.41 4.85
C VAL A 373 19.89 5.83 3.58
N TYR A 374 19.36 6.80 2.84
CA TYR A 374 19.99 7.23 1.59
C TYR A 374 21.28 8.02 1.78
N GLN A 375 21.47 8.71 2.91
CA GLN A 375 22.75 9.32 3.26
C GLN A 375 23.86 8.27 3.42
N VAL A 376 23.55 7.16 4.12
CA VAL A 376 24.49 6.05 4.33
C VAL A 376 24.74 5.26 3.06
N SER A 377 23.69 5.02 2.25
CA SER A 377 23.80 4.20 1.03
C SER A 377 24.50 4.90 -0.13
N ASN A 378 24.71 6.22 -0.04
CA ASN A 378 25.42 7.03 -1.04
C ASN A 378 26.86 7.38 -0.61
N ALA A 379 27.26 7.05 0.62
CA ALA A 379 28.62 7.25 1.14
C ALA A 379 29.53 6.05 0.85
#